data_a7457c6fe64952fc75c70747f7c85cc9
#
_entry.id   a7457c6fe64952fc75c70747f7c85cc9
#
_cell.length_a   1.000
_cell.length_b   1.000
_cell.length_c   1.000
_cell.angle_alpha   90.00
_cell.angle_beta   90.00
_cell.angle_gamma   90.00
#
_symmetry.space_group_name_H-M   'P 1'
#
loop_
_entity.id
_entity.type
_entity.pdbx_description
1 polymer ?
#
loop_
_entity_poly.entity_id
_entity_poly.type
_entity_poly.pdbx_seq_one_letter_code
_entity_poly.pdbx_strand_id
1 'polypeptide(L)'
;MKVFGICASPRNNTTEYVISSALDVLENNGFETEIFTCMGKTIRPCMHCDYCLENKKCIIEDDMQEVYEGLLNADGIILATPVQSGGISSNLSAIMDRTRALEAIDYNILRGKIGMSIAVGGDRTGGQDFAHLKNITYFMIHGIIPVSGGPFGSNLGASFWSNDSLDDIKKDTYGMESLNRTLHEFENFLNKYI
;
A
#
# COMPACT_ATOMS: atom_id res chain seq x y z
N MET A 1 12.17 10.55 -8.81
CA MET A 1 11.50 10.13 -7.56
C MET A 1 11.07 8.69 -7.72
N LYS A 2 11.20 7.90 -6.64
CA LYS A 2 10.90 6.46 -6.66
C LYS A 2 9.62 6.16 -5.89
N VAL A 3 8.74 5.36 -6.48
CA VAL A 3 7.49 4.90 -5.86
C VAL A 3 7.55 3.40 -5.65
N PHE A 4 7.25 2.96 -4.43
CA PHE A 4 7.19 1.56 -4.05
C PHE A 4 5.74 1.14 -3.79
N GLY A 5 5.25 0.20 -4.59
CA GLY A 5 3.93 -0.39 -4.46
C GLY A 5 3.96 -1.72 -3.70
N ILE A 6 3.06 -1.90 -2.75
CA ILE A 6 2.86 -3.18 -2.06
C ILE A 6 1.50 -3.73 -2.46
N CYS A 7 1.48 -4.83 -3.21
CA CYS A 7 0.30 -5.63 -3.49
C CYS A 7 0.14 -6.72 -2.42
N ALA A 8 -0.74 -6.50 -1.47
CA ALA A 8 -0.94 -7.43 -0.35
C ALA A 8 -1.93 -8.57 -0.65
N SER A 9 -2.28 -8.77 -1.92
CA SER A 9 -3.10 -9.90 -2.35
C SER A 9 -2.29 -11.21 -2.37
N PRO A 10 -2.83 -12.32 -1.84
CA PRO A 10 -2.22 -13.64 -1.99
C PRO A 10 -2.41 -14.22 -3.39
N ARG A 11 -3.14 -13.54 -4.26
CA ARG A 11 -3.45 -13.99 -5.63
C ARG A 11 -3.00 -12.95 -6.64
N ASN A 12 -2.49 -13.39 -7.78
CA ASN A 12 -2.32 -12.57 -8.96
C ASN A 12 -3.69 -12.38 -9.64
N ASN A 13 -4.42 -11.33 -9.25
CA ASN A 13 -5.76 -11.04 -9.74
C ASN A 13 -6.08 -9.54 -9.61
N THR A 14 -7.28 -9.19 -9.21
CA THR A 14 -7.89 -7.85 -9.25
C THR A 14 -7.08 -6.77 -8.53
N THR A 15 -6.56 -7.05 -7.33
CA THR A 15 -5.73 -6.08 -6.59
C THR A 15 -4.41 -5.79 -7.31
N GLU A 16 -3.77 -6.82 -7.86
CA GLU A 16 -2.53 -6.65 -8.62
C GLU A 16 -2.77 -5.89 -9.93
N TYR A 17 -3.89 -6.16 -10.62
CA TYR A 17 -4.28 -5.39 -11.81
C TYR A 17 -4.39 -3.89 -11.49
N VAL A 18 -5.03 -3.51 -10.39
CA VAL A 18 -5.21 -2.10 -10.02
C VAL A 18 -3.89 -1.42 -9.68
N ILE A 19 -3.07 -2.05 -8.83
CA ILE A 19 -1.79 -1.43 -8.45
C ILE A 19 -0.82 -1.37 -9.63
N SER A 20 -0.78 -2.37 -10.50
CA SER A 20 0.03 -2.33 -11.72
C SER A 20 -0.43 -1.20 -12.64
N SER A 21 -1.74 -1.02 -12.82
CA SER A 21 -2.28 0.12 -13.59
C SER A 21 -1.88 1.46 -12.97
N ALA A 22 -1.83 1.57 -11.66
CA ALA A 22 -1.37 2.78 -10.96
C ALA A 22 0.12 3.05 -11.23
N LEU A 23 0.95 2.02 -11.13
CA LEU A 23 2.39 2.14 -11.36
C LEU A 23 2.71 2.44 -12.82
N ASP A 24 1.99 1.84 -13.78
CA ASP A 24 2.13 2.14 -15.21
C ASP A 24 1.86 3.62 -15.52
N VAL A 25 0.84 4.22 -14.88
CA VAL A 25 0.56 5.66 -15.00
C VAL A 25 1.73 6.50 -14.48
N LEU A 26 2.25 6.14 -13.32
CA LEU A 26 3.39 6.85 -12.70
C LEU A 26 4.66 6.71 -13.54
N GLU A 27 4.96 5.54 -14.10
CA GLU A 27 6.10 5.35 -15.02
C GLU A 27 5.98 6.22 -16.26
N ASN A 28 4.80 6.28 -16.87
CA ASN A 28 4.53 7.14 -18.01
C ASN A 28 4.69 8.64 -17.68
N ASN A 29 4.52 9.01 -16.41
CA ASN A 29 4.72 10.36 -15.91
C ASN A 29 6.15 10.62 -15.38
N GLY A 30 7.08 9.66 -15.57
CA GLY A 30 8.51 9.82 -15.31
C GLY A 30 8.98 9.44 -13.89
N PHE A 31 8.15 8.75 -13.11
CA PHE A 31 8.56 8.19 -11.82
C PHE A 31 9.25 6.83 -12.03
N GLU A 32 10.24 6.51 -11.20
CA GLU A 32 10.76 5.15 -11.07
C GLU A 32 9.81 4.35 -10.19
N THR A 33 9.35 3.18 -10.64
CA THR A 33 8.44 2.36 -9.86
C THR A 33 9.02 1.00 -9.52
N GLU A 34 8.62 0.46 -8.39
CA GLU A 34 8.94 -0.88 -7.93
C GLU A 34 7.71 -1.49 -7.26
N ILE A 35 7.45 -2.76 -7.48
CA ILE A 35 6.33 -3.47 -6.87
C ILE A 35 6.80 -4.68 -6.09
N PHE A 36 6.26 -4.84 -4.88
CA PHE A 36 6.29 -6.09 -4.11
C PHE A 36 4.91 -6.72 -4.14
N THR A 37 4.81 -7.99 -4.52
CA THR A 37 3.56 -8.76 -4.47
C THR A 37 3.67 -9.91 -3.46
N CYS A 38 2.64 -10.06 -2.62
CA CYS A 38 2.58 -11.15 -1.64
C CYS A 38 2.29 -12.52 -2.27
N MET A 39 1.88 -12.59 -3.53
CA MET A 39 1.65 -13.85 -4.22
C MET A 39 2.96 -14.64 -4.33
N GLY A 40 2.95 -15.87 -3.81
CA GLY A 40 4.12 -16.75 -3.80
C GLY A 40 5.20 -16.40 -2.77
N LYS A 41 5.01 -15.34 -1.98
CA LYS A 41 5.94 -14.88 -0.94
C LYS A 41 5.51 -15.34 0.44
N THR A 42 6.49 -15.45 1.33
CA THR A 42 6.28 -15.78 2.74
C THR A 42 6.55 -14.57 3.61
N ILE A 43 5.50 -14.04 4.24
CA ILE A 43 5.60 -12.98 5.25
C ILE A 43 5.01 -13.51 6.56
N ARG A 44 5.89 -13.86 7.51
CA ARG A 44 5.45 -14.31 8.83
C ARG A 44 5.06 -13.12 9.71
N PRO A 45 4.05 -13.27 10.59
CA PRO A 45 3.66 -12.21 11.51
C PRO A 45 4.78 -11.87 12.51
N CYS A 46 4.74 -10.66 13.07
CA CYS A 46 5.64 -10.26 14.15
C CYS A 46 5.41 -11.12 15.39
N MET A 47 6.48 -11.68 15.97
CA MET A 47 6.43 -12.47 17.22
C MET A 47 6.60 -11.60 18.47
N HIS A 48 6.79 -10.30 18.32
CA HIS A 48 7.06 -9.36 19.42
C HIS A 48 8.24 -9.81 20.31
N CYS A 49 9.30 -10.31 19.70
CA CYS A 49 10.46 -10.87 20.42
C CYS A 49 11.51 -9.82 20.83
N ASP A 50 11.30 -8.56 20.49
CA ASP A 50 12.17 -7.41 20.75
C ASP A 50 13.60 -7.49 20.18
N TYR A 51 13.95 -8.53 19.46
CA TYR A 51 15.28 -8.70 18.86
C TYR A 51 15.70 -7.49 18.01
N CYS A 52 14.75 -6.87 17.29
CA CYS A 52 15.02 -5.69 16.46
C CYS A 52 15.43 -4.46 17.27
N LEU A 53 14.97 -4.31 18.52
CA LEU A 53 15.35 -3.18 19.37
C LEU A 53 16.86 -3.20 19.70
N GLU A 54 17.42 -4.40 19.89
CA GLU A 54 18.83 -4.59 20.22
C GLU A 54 19.70 -4.64 18.94
N ASN A 55 19.24 -5.36 17.90
CA ASN A 55 20.05 -5.72 16.75
C ASN A 55 19.78 -4.88 15.50
N LYS A 56 18.80 -3.94 15.55
CA LYS A 56 18.41 -3.04 14.45
C LYS A 56 18.00 -3.78 13.17
N LYS A 57 17.53 -5.00 13.31
CA LYS A 57 16.99 -5.85 12.23
C LYS A 57 16.04 -6.91 12.77
N CYS A 58 15.11 -7.38 11.94
CA CYS A 58 14.25 -8.50 12.31
C CYS A 58 15.03 -9.82 12.33
N ILE A 59 14.72 -10.68 13.31
CA ILE A 59 15.30 -12.03 13.40
C ILE A 59 14.65 -13.00 12.39
N ILE A 60 13.45 -12.68 11.90
CA ILE A 60 12.74 -13.54 10.94
C ILE A 60 13.34 -13.32 9.55
N GLU A 61 13.92 -14.35 9.00
CA GLU A 61 14.44 -14.39 7.63
C GLU A 61 13.33 -14.92 6.71
N ASP A 62 12.75 -14.05 5.92
CA ASP A 62 11.70 -14.31 4.94
C ASP A 62 11.66 -13.17 3.89
N ASP A 63 10.67 -13.18 2.99
CA ASP A 63 10.55 -12.18 1.91
C ASP A 63 10.28 -10.74 2.39
N MET A 64 10.13 -10.51 3.70
CA MET A 64 10.00 -9.16 4.26
C MET A 64 11.25 -8.28 4.02
N GLN A 65 12.39 -8.87 3.72
CA GLN A 65 13.62 -8.11 3.41
C GLN A 65 13.43 -7.21 2.18
N GLU A 66 12.76 -7.72 1.13
CA GLU A 66 12.42 -6.94 -0.07
C GLU A 66 11.53 -5.74 0.29
N VAL A 67 10.58 -5.93 1.21
CA VAL A 67 9.70 -4.85 1.67
C VAL A 67 10.47 -3.77 2.44
N TYR A 68 11.41 -4.17 3.32
CA TYR A 68 12.25 -3.20 4.02
C TYR A 68 13.05 -2.34 3.06
N GLU A 69 13.70 -2.96 2.07
CA GLU A 69 14.50 -2.25 1.06
C GLU A 69 13.63 -1.31 0.22
N GLY A 70 12.46 -1.77 -0.24
CA GLY A 70 11.53 -0.95 -0.99
C GLY A 70 11.02 0.25 -0.20
N LEU A 71 10.62 0.05 1.06
CA LEU A 71 10.16 1.13 1.93
C LEU A 71 11.25 2.18 2.22
N LEU A 72 12.49 1.74 2.41
CA LEU A 72 13.61 2.64 2.69
C LEU A 72 13.94 3.53 1.49
N ASN A 73 13.96 2.95 0.29
CA ASN A 73 14.43 3.61 -0.93
C ASN A 73 13.36 4.46 -1.63
N ALA A 74 12.09 4.33 -1.25
CA ALA A 74 10.99 5.04 -1.91
C ALA A 74 10.80 6.46 -1.37
N ASP A 75 10.36 7.36 -2.22
CA ASP A 75 9.81 8.69 -1.91
C ASP A 75 8.29 8.61 -1.68
N GLY A 76 7.63 7.75 -2.47
CA GLY A 76 6.20 7.47 -2.40
C GLY A 76 5.90 6.00 -2.13
N ILE A 77 4.85 5.73 -1.35
CA ILE A 77 4.43 4.38 -0.96
C ILE A 77 2.96 4.17 -1.32
N ILE A 78 2.66 3.10 -2.07
CA ILE A 78 1.29 2.69 -2.39
C ILE A 78 0.99 1.38 -1.68
N LEU A 79 -0.01 1.38 -0.79
CA LEU A 79 -0.51 0.18 -0.13
C LEU A 79 -1.81 -0.29 -0.80
N ALA A 80 -1.74 -1.38 -1.55
CA ALA A 80 -2.89 -2.00 -2.19
C ALA A 80 -3.27 -3.31 -1.48
N THR A 81 -4.51 -3.38 -1.01
CA THR A 81 -5.03 -4.54 -0.28
C THR A 81 -6.35 -5.05 -0.85
N PRO A 82 -6.54 -6.37 -0.97
CA PRO A 82 -7.88 -6.91 -1.06
C PRO A 82 -8.60 -6.69 0.27
N VAL A 83 -9.91 -6.46 0.23
CA VAL A 83 -10.73 -6.44 1.45
C VAL A 83 -10.98 -7.88 1.89
N GLN A 84 -10.53 -8.22 3.08
CA GLN A 84 -10.75 -9.53 3.72
C GLN A 84 -11.37 -9.32 5.10
N SER A 85 -12.45 -10.03 5.39
CA SER A 85 -13.17 -9.90 6.68
C SER A 85 -13.49 -8.45 7.06
N GLY A 86 -13.83 -7.63 6.07
CA GLY A 86 -14.19 -6.22 6.26
C GLY A 86 -13.01 -5.25 6.52
N GLY A 87 -11.77 -5.66 6.25
CA GLY A 87 -10.59 -4.82 6.46
C GLY A 87 -9.43 -5.18 5.54
N ILE A 88 -8.20 -4.88 5.95
CA ILE A 88 -6.99 -5.22 5.19
C ILE A 88 -6.70 -6.73 5.24
N SER A 89 -5.92 -7.22 4.28
CA SER A 89 -5.46 -8.61 4.29
C SER A 89 -4.50 -8.91 5.44
N SER A 90 -4.44 -10.18 5.84
CA SER A 90 -3.49 -10.67 6.85
C SER A 90 -2.03 -10.42 6.42
N ASN A 91 -1.72 -10.53 5.13
CA ASN A 91 -0.39 -10.23 4.60
C ASN A 91 0.00 -8.77 4.86
N LEU A 92 -0.90 -7.82 4.57
CA LEU A 92 -0.62 -6.41 4.83
C LEU A 92 -0.49 -6.12 6.33
N SER A 93 -1.32 -6.76 7.15
CA SER A 93 -1.20 -6.64 8.62
C SER A 93 0.17 -7.12 9.11
N ALA A 94 0.63 -8.29 8.62
CA ALA A 94 1.95 -8.81 8.98
C ALA A 94 3.10 -7.89 8.51
N ILE A 95 3.00 -7.32 7.31
CA ILE A 95 3.96 -6.32 6.81
C ILE A 95 4.00 -5.11 7.75
N MET A 96 2.83 -4.53 8.06
CA MET A 96 2.74 -3.36 8.94
C MET A 96 3.35 -3.62 10.33
N ASP A 97 3.02 -4.74 10.95
CA ASP A 97 3.57 -5.11 12.26
C ASP A 97 5.10 -5.31 12.22
N ARG A 98 5.62 -5.77 11.10
CA ARG A 98 7.05 -6.05 10.90
C ARG A 98 7.88 -4.80 10.61
N THR A 99 7.28 -3.67 10.19
CA THR A 99 8.00 -2.39 10.04
C THR A 99 8.55 -1.85 11.36
N ARG A 100 8.15 -2.40 12.50
CA ARG A 100 8.81 -2.17 13.78
C ARG A 100 10.33 -2.35 13.74
N ALA A 101 10.86 -3.19 12.84
CA ALA A 101 12.30 -3.36 12.68
C ALA A 101 12.96 -2.11 12.07
N LEU A 102 12.27 -1.36 11.24
CA LEU A 102 12.73 -0.08 10.70
C LEU A 102 12.68 1.03 11.78
N GLU A 103 11.58 1.09 12.54
CA GLU A 103 11.45 2.03 13.67
C GLU A 103 12.54 1.81 14.74
N ALA A 104 12.98 0.58 14.91
CA ALA A 104 14.08 0.25 15.83
C ALA A 104 15.43 0.85 15.38
N ILE A 105 15.62 1.12 14.08
CA ILE A 105 16.78 1.83 13.55
C ILE A 105 16.64 3.33 13.85
N ASP A 106 15.56 3.92 13.37
CA ASP A 106 15.19 5.32 13.57
C ASP A 106 13.66 5.46 13.46
N TYR A 107 13.01 6.05 14.47
CA TYR A 107 11.55 6.23 14.40
C TYR A 107 11.09 7.19 13.29
N ASN A 108 12.00 7.99 12.69
CA ASN A 108 11.70 8.92 11.61
C ASN A 108 12.06 8.37 10.23
N ILE A 109 12.49 7.11 10.13
CA ILE A 109 13.06 6.51 8.91
C ILE A 109 12.10 6.55 7.70
N LEU A 110 10.79 6.56 7.94
CA LEU A 110 9.76 6.66 6.91
C LEU A 110 9.09 8.04 6.86
N ARG A 111 9.49 8.96 7.75
CA ARG A 111 8.85 10.28 7.89
C ARG A 111 9.03 11.13 6.63
N GLY A 112 7.93 11.79 6.23
CA GLY A 112 7.91 12.73 5.11
C GLY A 112 7.64 12.07 3.76
N LYS A 113 7.72 10.75 3.64
CA LYS A 113 7.29 10.05 2.42
C LYS A 113 5.81 10.27 2.15
N ILE A 114 5.38 10.16 0.89
CA ILE A 114 3.98 10.31 0.50
C ILE A 114 3.31 8.94 0.44
N GLY A 115 2.10 8.81 1.01
CA GLY A 115 1.37 7.55 1.11
C GLY A 115 0.04 7.56 0.35
N MET A 116 -0.23 6.53 -0.44
CA MET A 116 -1.48 6.32 -1.16
C MET A 116 -2.10 4.96 -0.79
N SER A 117 -3.42 4.93 -0.61
CA SER A 117 -4.17 3.72 -0.27
C SER A 117 -5.05 3.26 -1.43
N ILE A 118 -4.98 1.95 -1.72
CA ILE A 118 -5.87 1.24 -2.66
C ILE A 118 -6.57 0.10 -1.92
N ALA A 119 -7.89 0.02 -2.03
CA ALA A 119 -8.70 -1.05 -1.44
C ALA A 119 -9.60 -1.69 -2.50
N VAL A 120 -9.49 -3.01 -2.66
CA VAL A 120 -10.25 -3.79 -3.65
C VAL A 120 -11.18 -4.78 -2.94
N GLY A 121 -12.48 -4.52 -2.95
CA GLY A 121 -13.50 -5.40 -2.39
C GLY A 121 -14.15 -6.30 -3.42
N GLY A 122 -14.50 -7.53 -3.04
CA GLY A 122 -15.40 -8.38 -3.82
C GLY A 122 -16.81 -7.79 -3.88
N ASP A 123 -17.27 -7.23 -2.77
CA ASP A 123 -18.55 -6.53 -2.63
C ASP A 123 -18.40 -5.01 -2.72
N ARG A 124 -19.45 -4.29 -3.14
CA ARG A 124 -19.47 -2.81 -3.25
C ARG A 124 -19.30 -2.13 -1.90
N THR A 125 -19.82 -2.72 -0.83
CA THR A 125 -19.75 -2.22 0.54
C THR A 125 -19.09 -3.25 1.46
N GLY A 126 -17.99 -3.84 0.98
CA GLY A 126 -17.32 -4.95 1.64
C GLY A 126 -16.37 -4.56 2.78
N GLY A 127 -16.13 -3.27 3.01
CA GLY A 127 -15.20 -2.78 4.04
C GLY A 127 -14.00 -2.03 3.47
N GLN A 128 -14.09 -1.50 2.25
CA GLN A 128 -13.04 -0.69 1.62
C GLN A 128 -12.63 0.49 2.51
N ASP A 129 -13.61 1.17 3.13
CA ASP A 129 -13.35 2.31 4.03
C ASP A 129 -12.53 1.91 5.25
N PHE A 130 -12.79 0.74 5.85
CA PHE A 130 -12.01 0.25 6.98
C PHE A 130 -10.58 -0.13 6.56
N ALA A 131 -10.43 -0.67 5.36
CA ALA A 131 -9.10 -0.96 4.80
C ALA A 131 -8.30 0.34 4.57
N HIS A 132 -8.92 1.36 4.01
CA HIS A 132 -8.32 2.69 3.86
C HIS A 132 -7.95 3.30 5.22
N LEU A 133 -8.85 3.29 6.19
CA LEU A 133 -8.60 3.83 7.53
C LEU A 133 -7.39 3.14 8.19
N LYS A 134 -7.23 1.83 8.02
CA LYS A 134 -6.07 1.10 8.53
C LYS A 134 -4.78 1.53 7.83
N ASN A 135 -4.79 1.67 6.49
CA ASN A 135 -3.65 2.15 5.73
C ASN A 135 -3.26 3.59 6.13
N ILE A 136 -4.24 4.49 6.26
CA ILE A 136 -4.04 5.87 6.68
C ILE A 136 -3.48 5.93 8.11
N THR A 137 -4.02 5.11 9.03
CA THR A 137 -3.50 5.03 10.40
C THR A 137 -2.04 4.59 10.41
N TYR A 138 -1.67 3.60 9.59
CA TYR A 138 -0.29 3.16 9.43
C TYR A 138 0.59 4.32 8.92
N PHE A 139 0.17 5.02 7.88
CA PHE A 139 0.90 6.18 7.38
C PHE A 139 1.12 7.25 8.45
N MET A 140 0.08 7.59 9.20
CA MET A 140 0.15 8.60 10.26
C MET A 140 1.11 8.21 11.39
N ILE A 141 1.12 6.96 11.82
CA ILE A 141 2.03 6.45 12.87
C ILE A 141 3.49 6.64 12.45
N HIS A 142 3.80 6.38 11.17
CA HIS A 142 5.17 6.49 10.63
C HIS A 142 5.54 7.90 10.13
N GLY A 143 4.62 8.88 10.25
CA GLY A 143 4.84 10.24 9.73
C GLY A 143 4.89 10.31 8.20
N ILE A 144 4.35 9.28 7.52
CA ILE A 144 4.09 9.29 6.08
C ILE A 144 2.87 10.16 5.84
N ILE A 145 2.88 11.01 4.82
CA ILE A 145 1.80 11.93 4.50
C ILE A 145 0.76 11.21 3.65
N PRO A 146 -0.42 10.83 4.19
CA PRO A 146 -1.45 10.19 3.41
C PRO A 146 -2.12 11.16 2.45
N VAL A 147 -2.37 10.73 1.22
CA VAL A 147 -3.12 11.50 0.24
C VAL A 147 -4.39 10.78 -0.19
N SER A 148 -5.41 11.54 -0.56
CA SER A 148 -6.66 11.06 -1.13
C SER A 148 -7.00 11.84 -2.39
N GLY A 149 -7.87 11.30 -3.23
CA GLY A 149 -8.34 11.99 -4.44
C GLY A 149 -9.40 13.07 -4.19
N GLY A 150 -9.65 13.40 -2.91
CA GLY A 150 -10.60 14.44 -2.50
C GLY A 150 -12.06 13.97 -2.41
N PRO A 151 -13.01 14.88 -2.17
CA PRO A 151 -14.42 14.56 -1.93
C PRO A 151 -15.11 13.92 -3.14
N PHE A 152 -16.25 13.30 -2.88
CA PHE A 152 -17.13 12.67 -3.88
C PHE A 152 -16.51 11.47 -4.61
N GLY A 153 -16.15 10.43 -3.85
CA GLY A 153 -15.78 9.11 -4.36
C GLY A 153 -14.31 8.70 -4.19
N SER A 154 -13.43 9.62 -3.74
CA SER A 154 -12.01 9.30 -3.50
C SER A 154 -11.53 9.77 -2.12
N ASN A 155 -12.45 9.81 -1.16
CA ASN A 155 -12.27 10.49 0.13
C ASN A 155 -11.09 9.96 0.96
N LEU A 156 -10.83 8.67 0.89
CA LEU A 156 -9.78 7.99 1.67
C LEU A 156 -8.70 7.33 0.79
N GLY A 157 -8.87 7.36 -0.54
CA GLY A 157 -8.00 6.69 -1.49
C GLY A 157 -8.77 6.10 -2.67
N ALA A 158 -8.17 5.16 -3.38
CA ALA A 158 -8.78 4.50 -4.53
C ALA A 158 -9.55 3.23 -4.11
N SER A 159 -10.86 3.25 -4.27
CA SER A 159 -11.78 2.17 -3.89
C SER A 159 -12.32 1.44 -5.11
N PHE A 160 -12.26 0.12 -5.08
CA PHE A 160 -12.71 -0.74 -6.18
C PHE A 160 -13.71 -1.79 -5.71
N TRP A 161 -14.61 -2.13 -6.64
CA TRP A 161 -15.46 -3.30 -6.56
C TRP A 161 -15.09 -4.28 -7.68
N SER A 162 -14.74 -5.50 -7.34
CA SER A 162 -14.20 -6.46 -8.29
C SER A 162 -15.13 -7.63 -8.62
N ASN A 163 -16.16 -7.88 -7.81
CA ASN A 163 -16.94 -9.12 -7.92
C ASN A 163 -16.04 -10.37 -8.06
N ASP A 164 -14.84 -10.32 -7.45
CA ASP A 164 -13.79 -11.35 -7.57
C ASP A 164 -13.39 -11.72 -9.02
N SER A 165 -13.60 -10.81 -9.98
CA SER A 165 -13.44 -11.01 -11.43
C SER A 165 -12.57 -9.92 -12.05
N LEU A 166 -11.56 -10.33 -12.87
CA LEU A 166 -10.77 -9.40 -13.67
C LEU A 166 -11.62 -8.67 -14.73
N ASP A 167 -12.63 -9.32 -15.26
CA ASP A 167 -13.50 -8.71 -16.26
C ASP A 167 -14.42 -7.64 -15.64
N ASP A 168 -14.83 -7.83 -14.39
CA ASP A 168 -15.72 -6.89 -13.72
C ASP A 168 -14.95 -5.70 -13.15
N ILE A 169 -13.76 -5.89 -12.58
CA ILE A 169 -12.96 -4.78 -12.09
C ILE A 169 -12.54 -3.82 -13.21
N LYS A 170 -12.29 -4.33 -14.43
CA LYS A 170 -12.02 -3.50 -15.61
C LYS A 170 -13.21 -2.64 -16.03
N LYS A 171 -14.43 -3.00 -15.63
CA LYS A 171 -15.67 -2.25 -15.88
C LYS A 171 -16.04 -1.31 -14.73
N ASP A 172 -15.30 -1.33 -13.63
CA ASP A 172 -15.52 -0.45 -12.49
C ASP A 172 -15.01 0.97 -12.80
N THR A 173 -15.83 1.72 -13.54
CA THR A 173 -15.50 3.09 -13.94
C THR A 173 -15.35 4.04 -12.75
N TYR A 174 -16.13 3.84 -11.68
CA TYR A 174 -15.99 4.63 -10.45
C TYR A 174 -14.69 4.34 -9.72
N GLY A 175 -14.30 3.05 -9.69
CA GLY A 175 -12.99 2.65 -9.16
C GLY A 175 -11.85 3.30 -9.94
N MET A 176 -11.89 3.25 -11.27
CA MET A 176 -10.88 3.88 -12.11
C MET A 176 -10.85 5.41 -11.97
N GLU A 177 -12.01 6.06 -11.84
CA GLU A 177 -12.07 7.49 -11.55
C GLU A 177 -11.44 7.81 -10.18
N SER A 178 -11.74 7.02 -9.15
CA SER A 178 -11.15 7.19 -7.82
C SER A 178 -9.64 7.01 -7.85
N LEU A 179 -9.13 6.06 -8.65
CA LEU A 179 -7.70 5.82 -8.84
C LEU A 179 -7.03 7.02 -9.50
N ASN A 180 -7.56 7.49 -10.62
CA ASN A 180 -6.96 8.60 -11.37
C ASN A 180 -6.91 9.88 -10.53
N ARG A 181 -7.96 10.19 -9.77
CA ARG A 181 -7.99 11.34 -8.87
C ARG A 181 -6.97 11.22 -7.74
N THR A 182 -6.87 10.02 -7.15
CA THR A 182 -5.91 9.79 -6.06
C THR A 182 -4.47 9.83 -6.56
N LEU A 183 -4.19 9.26 -7.75
CA LEU A 183 -2.88 9.35 -8.40
C LEU A 183 -2.49 10.79 -8.70
N HIS A 184 -3.40 11.59 -9.25
CA HIS A 184 -3.14 13.00 -9.52
C HIS A 184 -2.68 13.75 -8.26
N GLU A 185 -3.39 13.56 -7.13
CA GLU A 185 -2.99 14.18 -5.87
C GLU A 185 -1.68 13.59 -5.32
N PHE A 186 -1.45 12.30 -5.48
CA PHE A 186 -0.22 11.63 -5.07
C PHE A 186 1.00 12.21 -5.81
N GLU A 187 0.90 12.38 -7.12
CA GLU A 187 1.92 13.04 -7.95
C GLU A 187 2.15 14.50 -7.55
N ASN A 188 1.06 15.26 -7.33
CA ASN A 188 1.14 16.64 -6.90
C ASN A 188 1.90 16.78 -5.57
N PHE A 189 1.63 15.86 -4.61
CA PHE A 189 2.31 15.87 -3.32
C PHE A 189 3.78 15.46 -3.45
N LEU A 190 4.10 14.44 -4.24
CA LEU A 190 5.49 14.05 -4.53
C LEU A 190 6.26 15.25 -5.12
N ASN A 191 5.74 15.87 -6.18
CA ASN A 191 6.40 16.98 -6.84
C ASN A 191 6.54 18.23 -5.96
N LYS A 192 5.70 18.39 -4.93
CA LYS A 192 5.70 19.56 -4.07
C LYS A 192 6.57 19.42 -2.82
N TYR A 193 6.70 18.21 -2.28
CA TYR A 193 7.27 18.00 -0.95
C TYR A 193 8.54 17.13 -0.92
N ILE A 194 8.86 16.47 -2.03
CA ILE A 194 10.08 15.70 -2.23
C ILE A 194 11.00 16.44 -3.21
#